data_987c063a7fccd4061eb4c4303a4330f3
#
_entry.id   987c063a7fccd4061eb4c4303a4330f3
#
_cell.length_a   1.000
_cell.length_b   1.000
_cell.length_c   1.000
_cell.angle_alpha   90.00
_cell.angle_beta   90.00
_cell.angle_gamma   90.00
#
_symmetry.space_group_name_H-M   'P 1'
#
loop_
_entity.id
_entity.type
_entity.pdbx_description
1 polymer ?
#
loop_
_entity_poly.entity_id
_entity_poly.type
_entity_poly.pdbx_seq_one_letter_code
_entity_poly.pdbx_strand_id
1 'polypeptide(L)'
;MDSVRLAKHKPEIRERFLKIIQDPECTKGVLMSLAQREKYGLKKHRICLMRAGIPAPTITTLPDDVLHYSEPRILTVRESARLQSFPDWFQFRGKFTTGGSQRTKECPRYTQVGNAVPPYLARAIGLAIRSVLAEAMAAAGQQTVTEAEQEILAIA
;
A
#
# COMPACT_ATOMS: atom_id res chain seq x y z
N MET A 1 17.89 -5.98 8.91
CA MET A 1 16.60 -5.50 8.35
C MET A 1 16.83 -5.05 6.91
N ASP A 2 16.03 -5.51 5.95
CA ASP A 2 16.19 -5.19 4.53
C ASP A 2 15.42 -3.91 4.14
N SER A 3 15.90 -3.26 3.06
CA SER A 3 15.18 -2.14 2.40
C SER A 3 15.03 -0.85 3.22
N VAL A 4 15.94 -0.60 4.17
CA VAL A 4 15.98 0.61 5.02
C VAL A 4 16.84 1.75 4.45
N ARG A 5 17.39 1.59 3.24
CA ARG A 5 18.25 2.60 2.62
C ARG A 5 17.50 3.91 2.40
N LEU A 6 18.02 5.00 2.95
CA LEU A 6 17.52 6.34 2.71
C LEU A 6 17.80 6.80 1.27
N ALA A 7 16.85 7.54 0.70
CA ALA A 7 17.04 8.16 -0.61
C ALA A 7 18.09 9.27 -0.53
N LYS A 8 19.02 9.27 -1.49
CA LYS A 8 20.03 10.33 -1.63
C LYS A 8 19.45 11.48 -2.43
N HIS A 9 18.72 12.38 -1.75
CA HIS A 9 18.21 13.59 -2.38
C HIS A 9 19.32 14.63 -2.56
N LYS A 10 19.25 15.40 -3.66
CA LYS A 10 20.08 16.58 -3.85
C LYS A 10 19.77 17.63 -2.79
N PRO A 11 20.72 18.52 -2.42
CA PRO A 11 20.50 19.55 -1.41
C PRO A 11 19.25 20.40 -1.67
N GLU A 12 19.03 20.81 -2.92
CA GLU A 12 17.88 21.66 -3.30
C GLU A 12 16.53 20.94 -3.08
N ILE A 13 16.51 19.62 -3.27
CA ILE A 13 15.31 18.80 -3.04
C ILE A 13 15.04 18.66 -1.54
N ARG A 14 16.08 18.46 -0.74
CA ARG A 14 15.95 18.41 0.72
C ARG A 14 15.48 19.74 1.30
N GLU A 15 16.04 20.84 0.83
CA GLU A 15 15.62 22.19 1.24
C GLU A 15 14.13 22.44 0.90
N ARG A 16 13.71 22.05 -0.30
CA ARG A 16 12.31 22.13 -0.71
C ARG A 16 11.40 21.30 0.21
N PHE A 17 11.78 20.07 0.52
CA PHE A 17 11.00 19.23 1.44
C PHE A 17 10.95 19.82 2.84
N LEU A 18 12.04 20.42 3.30
CA LEU A 18 12.07 21.11 4.60
C LEU A 18 11.09 22.28 4.63
N LYS A 19 11.08 23.13 3.60
CA LYS A 19 10.11 24.23 3.45
C LYS A 19 8.67 23.72 3.50
N ILE A 20 8.37 22.61 2.82
CA ILE A 20 7.04 22.00 2.83
C ILE A 20 6.64 21.52 4.24
N ILE A 21 7.56 20.89 4.96
CA ILE A 21 7.30 20.35 6.31
C ILE A 21 7.06 21.48 7.32
N GLN A 22 7.81 22.56 7.21
CA GLN A 22 7.76 23.71 8.12
C GLN A 22 6.61 24.68 7.85
N ASP A 23 6.01 24.62 6.67
CA ASP A 23 4.91 25.51 6.31
C ASP A 23 3.62 25.10 7.04
N PRO A 24 3.07 25.93 7.93
CA PRO A 24 1.84 25.65 8.64
C PRO A 24 0.61 25.59 7.72
N GLU A 25 0.66 26.25 6.56
CA GLU A 25 -0.42 26.23 5.57
C GLU A 25 -0.40 24.97 4.68
N CYS A 26 0.69 24.20 4.72
CA CYS A 26 0.77 22.96 3.93
C CYS A 26 -0.19 21.92 4.46
N THR A 27 -1.10 21.47 3.61
CA THR A 27 -2.03 20.38 3.94
C THR A 27 -1.28 19.07 4.15
N LYS A 28 -1.54 18.42 5.31
CA LYS A 28 -0.89 17.16 5.70
C LYS A 28 -1.90 16.02 5.70
N GLY A 29 -1.46 14.83 5.28
CA GLY A 29 -2.29 13.62 5.27
C GLY A 29 -3.20 13.46 4.08
N VAL A 30 -3.28 14.45 3.18
CA VAL A 30 -4.04 14.41 1.94
C VAL A 30 -3.19 14.90 0.77
N LEU A 31 -3.67 14.72 -0.45
CA LEU A 31 -2.97 15.20 -1.65
C LEU A 31 -2.90 16.74 -1.66
N MET A 32 -1.73 17.26 -1.98
CA MET A 32 -1.53 18.70 -2.17
C MET A 32 -2.38 19.22 -3.33
N SER A 33 -3.00 20.39 -3.12
CA SER A 33 -3.71 21.12 -4.17
C SER A 33 -2.76 21.60 -5.28
N LEU A 34 -3.32 22.03 -6.42
CA LEU A 34 -2.53 22.60 -7.49
C LEU A 34 -1.73 23.82 -7.00
N ALA A 35 -2.39 24.75 -6.31
CA ALA A 35 -1.77 25.96 -5.76
C ALA A 35 -0.59 25.64 -4.82
N GLN A 36 -0.73 24.64 -3.94
CA GLN A 36 0.37 24.22 -3.08
C GLN A 36 1.54 23.63 -3.87
N ARG A 37 1.25 22.81 -4.89
CA ARG A 37 2.30 22.24 -5.74
C ARG A 37 3.07 23.34 -6.50
N GLU A 38 2.37 24.32 -7.02
CA GLU A 38 2.97 25.48 -7.68
C GLU A 38 3.81 26.32 -6.72
N LYS A 39 3.29 26.62 -5.52
CA LYS A 39 4.02 27.32 -4.44
C LYS A 39 5.40 26.69 -4.16
N TYR A 40 5.49 25.36 -4.19
CA TYR A 40 6.75 24.63 -3.93
C TYR A 40 7.51 24.21 -5.19
N GLY A 41 7.06 24.58 -6.39
CA GLY A 41 7.68 24.20 -7.65
C GLY A 41 7.67 22.69 -7.90
N LEU A 42 6.59 22.01 -7.49
CA LEU A 42 6.43 20.56 -7.65
C LEU A 42 5.72 20.25 -8.96
N LYS A 43 6.39 19.53 -9.85
CA LYS A 43 5.85 19.17 -11.18
C LYS A 43 4.92 17.96 -11.15
N LYS A 44 4.91 17.18 -10.07
CA LYS A 44 4.11 15.97 -9.94
C LYS A 44 2.66 16.28 -9.59
N HIS A 45 1.74 15.48 -10.13
CA HIS A 45 0.31 15.60 -9.85
C HIS A 45 -0.11 15.01 -8.50
N ARG A 46 0.62 14.00 -8.01
CA ARG A 46 0.33 13.31 -6.74
C ARG A 46 1.50 13.50 -5.78
N ILE A 47 1.32 14.32 -4.80
CA ILE A 47 2.25 14.48 -3.68
C ILE A 47 1.42 14.65 -2.42
N CYS A 48 1.78 13.91 -1.39
CA CYS A 48 1.20 13.99 -0.06
C CYS A 48 2.30 14.12 0.98
N LEU A 49 2.23 15.15 1.81
CA LEU A 49 3.00 15.21 3.06
C LEU A 49 2.25 14.40 4.11
N MET A 50 2.86 13.36 4.65
CA MET A 50 2.25 12.56 5.71
C MET A 50 1.95 13.40 6.97
N ARG A 51 1.04 12.90 7.79
CA ARG A 51 0.74 13.46 9.11
C ARG A 51 0.83 12.35 10.16
N ALA A 52 1.52 12.64 11.26
CA ALA A 52 1.56 11.71 12.39
C ALA A 52 0.17 11.56 13.03
N GLY A 53 -0.14 10.38 13.55
CA GLY A 53 -1.38 10.10 14.27
C GLY A 53 -2.63 9.88 13.42
N ILE A 54 -2.52 9.85 12.09
CA ILE A 54 -3.62 9.48 11.19
C ILE A 54 -3.19 8.37 10.23
N PRO A 55 -4.12 7.63 9.61
CA PRO A 55 -3.80 6.65 8.59
C PRO A 55 -2.97 7.23 7.45
N ALA A 56 -2.01 6.45 6.96
CA ALA A 56 -1.19 6.86 5.83
C ALA A 56 -2.02 6.97 4.54
N PRO A 57 -1.62 7.85 3.61
CA PRO A 57 -2.22 7.88 2.29
C PRO A 57 -1.92 6.57 1.53
N THR A 58 -2.67 6.30 0.46
CA THR A 58 -2.42 5.15 -0.41
C THR A 58 -0.97 5.13 -0.88
N ILE A 59 -0.27 4.04 -0.60
CA ILE A 59 1.09 3.82 -1.08
C ILE A 59 1.03 3.47 -2.56
N THR A 60 1.72 4.27 -3.37
CA THR A 60 1.79 4.11 -4.82
C THR A 60 3.08 3.43 -5.26
N THR A 61 3.22 3.17 -6.55
CA THR A 61 4.43 2.60 -7.14
C THR A 61 5.59 3.60 -7.29
N LEU A 62 5.31 4.89 -7.07
CA LEU A 62 6.29 5.97 -7.19
C LEU A 62 6.70 6.47 -5.80
N PRO A 63 8.00 6.35 -5.45
CA PRO A 63 8.46 6.64 -4.09
C PRO A 63 8.28 8.11 -3.66
N ASP A 64 8.27 9.03 -4.61
CA ASP A 64 8.20 10.47 -4.37
C ASP A 64 6.76 11.04 -4.41
N ASP A 65 5.75 10.18 -4.39
CA ASP A 65 4.35 10.59 -4.18
C ASP A 65 4.03 10.85 -2.70
N VAL A 66 4.86 10.32 -1.79
CA VAL A 66 4.65 10.45 -0.34
C VAL A 66 5.91 10.97 0.33
N LEU A 67 5.78 12.10 1.03
CA LEU A 67 6.84 12.70 1.84
C LEU A 67 6.70 12.32 3.31
N HIS A 68 7.82 12.08 3.96
CA HIS A 68 7.86 11.79 5.39
C HIS A 68 7.35 12.99 6.20
N TYR A 69 6.61 12.75 7.28
CA TYR A 69 5.89 13.79 8.04
C TYR A 69 6.81 14.78 8.79
N SER A 70 8.05 14.39 9.12
CA SER A 70 8.97 15.20 9.93
C SER A 70 10.39 15.29 9.36
N GLU A 71 10.78 14.43 8.44
CA GLU A 71 12.11 14.45 7.84
C GLU A 71 12.04 14.86 6.36
N PRO A 72 12.99 15.68 5.85
CA PRO A 72 12.98 16.18 4.47
C PRO A 72 13.41 15.11 3.47
N ARG A 73 12.61 14.06 3.36
CA ARG A 73 12.83 12.89 2.51
C ARG A 73 11.53 12.17 2.13
N ILE A 74 11.62 11.30 1.15
CA ILE A 74 10.61 10.28 0.88
C ILE A 74 10.73 9.13 1.89
N LEU A 75 9.72 8.28 1.94
CA LEU A 75 9.76 7.04 2.72
C LEU A 75 10.83 6.08 2.17
N THR A 76 11.38 5.24 3.03
CA THR A 76 12.14 4.06 2.61
C THR A 76 11.19 2.98 2.10
N VAL A 77 11.72 2.00 1.36
CA VAL A 77 10.94 0.82 0.95
C VAL A 77 10.37 0.09 2.17
N ARG A 78 11.16 -0.01 3.26
CA ARG A 78 10.72 -0.69 4.49
C ARG A 78 9.58 0.06 5.20
N GLU A 79 9.65 1.38 5.28
CA GLU A 79 8.56 2.19 5.84
C GLU A 79 7.28 2.02 5.02
N SER A 80 7.37 2.11 3.69
CA SER A 80 6.23 1.87 2.80
C SER A 80 5.66 0.44 2.96
N ALA A 81 6.51 -0.56 3.11
CA ALA A 81 6.11 -1.94 3.32
C ALA A 81 5.40 -2.15 4.67
N ARG A 82 5.88 -1.52 5.74
CA ARG A 82 5.21 -1.54 7.06
C ARG A 82 3.83 -0.90 7.01
N LEU A 83 3.67 0.22 6.30
CA LEU A 83 2.37 0.86 6.08
C LEU A 83 1.40 -0.06 5.31
N GLN A 84 1.92 -0.91 4.45
CA GLN A 84 1.18 -1.98 3.75
C GLN A 84 1.10 -3.29 4.56
N SER A 85 1.42 -3.28 5.85
CA SER A 85 1.39 -4.46 6.73
C SER A 85 2.32 -5.63 6.37
N PHE A 86 3.36 -5.39 5.58
CA PHE A 86 4.39 -6.42 5.37
C PHE A 86 5.23 -6.62 6.63
N PRO A 87 5.49 -7.87 7.04
CA PRO A 87 6.35 -8.15 8.18
C PRO A 87 7.81 -7.80 7.88
N ASP A 88 8.59 -7.48 8.90
CA ASP A 88 9.97 -7.04 8.75
C ASP A 88 10.93 -8.09 8.19
N TRP A 89 10.61 -9.36 8.33
CA TRP A 89 11.38 -10.45 7.73
C TRP A 89 11.16 -10.60 6.22
N PHE A 90 10.09 -10.02 5.65
CA PHE A 90 9.83 -10.10 4.21
C PHE A 90 10.88 -9.30 3.43
N GLN A 91 11.52 -9.92 2.46
CA GLN A 91 12.59 -9.33 1.67
C GLN A 91 12.14 -8.98 0.25
N PHE A 92 12.25 -7.71 -0.09
CA PHE A 92 12.08 -7.24 -1.47
C PHE A 92 13.39 -7.38 -2.24
N ARG A 93 13.36 -7.88 -3.46
CA ARG A 93 14.54 -8.13 -4.30
C ARG A 93 14.65 -7.12 -5.44
N GLY A 94 15.84 -7.02 -6.04
CA GLY A 94 16.11 -6.14 -7.17
C GLY A 94 16.48 -4.71 -6.77
N LYS A 95 16.42 -3.79 -7.74
CA LYS A 95 16.75 -2.37 -7.56
C LYS A 95 15.74 -1.66 -6.70
N PHE A 96 16.14 -0.58 -6.04
CA PHE A 96 15.21 0.26 -5.27
C PHE A 96 14.25 1.02 -6.18
N THR A 97 14.80 1.65 -7.23
CA THR A 97 14.06 2.41 -8.24
C THR A 97 14.63 2.09 -9.62
N THR A 98 13.80 2.22 -10.65
CA THR A 98 14.21 2.19 -12.05
C THR A 98 13.63 3.39 -12.78
N GLY A 99 14.33 3.86 -13.82
CA GLY A 99 13.88 4.98 -14.66
C GLY A 99 13.84 4.61 -16.14
N GLY A 100 13.15 5.43 -16.94
CA GLY A 100 13.11 5.29 -18.40
C GLY A 100 12.61 3.92 -18.86
N SER A 101 13.24 3.37 -19.92
CA SER A 101 12.91 2.08 -20.52
C SER A 101 13.11 0.87 -19.61
N GLN A 102 13.87 0.99 -18.53
CA GLN A 102 14.05 -0.12 -17.58
C GLN A 102 12.81 -0.43 -16.75
N ARG A 103 11.85 0.52 -16.64
CA ARG A 103 10.59 0.32 -15.90
C ARG A 103 9.72 -0.82 -16.46
N THR A 104 9.85 -1.11 -17.74
CA THR A 104 9.11 -2.20 -18.39
C THR A 104 9.79 -3.56 -18.23
N LYS A 105 11.08 -3.56 -17.88
CA LYS A 105 11.91 -4.78 -17.77
C LYS A 105 12.11 -5.26 -16.35
N GLU A 106 12.07 -4.36 -15.38
CA GLU A 106 12.33 -4.64 -13.97
C GLU A 106 11.23 -4.04 -13.09
N CYS A 107 10.78 -4.81 -12.10
CA CYS A 107 9.88 -4.34 -11.06
C CYS A 107 10.69 -3.92 -9.82
N PRO A 108 10.97 -2.62 -9.63
CA PRO A 108 11.77 -2.15 -8.50
C PRO A 108 11.02 -2.32 -7.18
N ARG A 109 11.75 -2.33 -6.04
CA ARG A 109 11.20 -2.60 -4.71
C ARG A 109 10.03 -1.67 -4.33
N TYR A 110 10.12 -0.38 -4.65
CA TYR A 110 8.98 0.54 -4.42
C TYR A 110 7.74 0.15 -5.22
N THR A 111 7.93 -0.27 -6.46
CA THR A 111 6.83 -0.75 -7.31
C THR A 111 6.24 -2.05 -6.79
N GLN A 112 7.08 -2.98 -6.29
CA GLN A 112 6.60 -4.21 -5.66
C GLN A 112 5.69 -3.90 -4.47
N VAL A 113 6.12 -3.00 -3.58
CA VAL A 113 5.30 -2.57 -2.43
C VAL A 113 4.00 -1.91 -2.87
N GLY A 114 4.08 -0.96 -3.82
CA GLY A 114 2.91 -0.19 -4.26
C GLY A 114 1.86 -1.01 -5.02
N ASN A 115 2.27 -2.07 -5.71
CA ASN A 115 1.36 -2.99 -6.42
C ASN A 115 0.80 -4.10 -5.53
N ALA A 116 1.34 -4.30 -4.34
CA ALA A 116 0.94 -5.40 -3.49
C ALA A 116 -0.41 -5.14 -2.81
N VAL A 117 -1.20 -6.18 -2.65
CA VAL A 117 -2.31 -6.18 -1.69
C VAL A 117 -1.73 -6.27 -0.28
N PRO A 118 -2.11 -5.38 0.65
CA PRO A 118 -1.63 -5.44 2.03
C PRO A 118 -1.92 -6.81 2.67
N PRO A 119 -0.93 -7.51 3.26
CA PRO A 119 -1.11 -8.85 3.82
C PRO A 119 -2.26 -8.97 4.82
N TYR A 120 -2.46 -7.98 5.70
CA TYR A 120 -3.59 -8.02 6.64
C TYR A 120 -4.95 -7.86 5.95
N LEU A 121 -5.04 -7.05 4.90
CA LEU A 121 -6.25 -6.94 4.10
C LEU A 121 -6.55 -8.26 3.37
N ALA A 122 -5.55 -8.84 2.72
CA ALA A 122 -5.68 -10.13 2.05
C ALA A 122 -6.12 -11.23 3.03
N ARG A 123 -5.55 -11.25 4.25
CA ARG A 123 -5.96 -12.18 5.31
C ARG A 123 -7.43 -11.98 5.71
N ALA A 124 -7.86 -10.75 5.92
CA ALA A 124 -9.24 -10.45 6.31
C ALA A 124 -10.24 -10.91 5.21
N ILE A 125 -9.96 -10.58 3.96
CA ILE A 125 -10.78 -11.02 2.81
C ILE A 125 -10.79 -12.55 2.71
N GLY A 126 -9.64 -13.20 2.83
CA GLY A 126 -9.54 -14.66 2.76
C GLY A 126 -10.32 -15.37 3.87
N LEU A 127 -10.31 -14.82 5.08
CA LEU A 127 -11.12 -15.32 6.19
C LEU A 127 -12.62 -15.17 5.92
N ALA A 128 -13.06 -14.04 5.39
CA ALA A 128 -14.46 -13.81 5.03
C ALA A 128 -14.94 -14.77 3.93
N ILE A 129 -14.15 -14.93 2.87
CA ILE A 129 -14.46 -15.90 1.80
C ILE A 129 -14.54 -17.31 2.36
N ARG A 130 -13.60 -17.72 3.22
CA ARG A 130 -13.60 -19.04 3.86
C ARG A 130 -14.86 -19.28 4.68
N SER A 131 -15.36 -18.29 5.42
CA SER A 131 -16.60 -18.38 6.19
C SER A 131 -17.80 -18.64 5.27
N VAL A 132 -17.95 -17.83 4.23
CA VAL A 132 -19.04 -17.97 3.25
C VAL A 132 -19.01 -19.33 2.56
N LEU A 133 -17.85 -19.80 2.16
CA LEU A 133 -17.71 -21.13 1.55
C LEU A 133 -18.07 -22.25 2.51
N ALA A 134 -17.66 -22.16 3.78
CA ALA A 134 -18.01 -23.15 4.79
C ALA A 134 -19.53 -23.23 5.03
N GLU A 135 -20.20 -22.09 5.10
CA GLU A 135 -21.65 -22.00 5.23
C GLU A 135 -22.37 -22.60 4.01
N ALA A 136 -21.92 -22.27 2.80
CA ALA A 136 -22.47 -22.79 1.57
C ALA A 136 -22.29 -24.32 1.45
N MET A 137 -21.13 -24.84 1.83
CA MET A 137 -20.88 -26.31 1.84
C MET A 137 -21.72 -27.01 2.88
N ALA A 138 -21.93 -26.44 4.06
CA ALA A 138 -22.81 -27.01 5.08
C ALA A 138 -24.27 -27.05 4.61
N ALA A 139 -24.75 -25.98 3.98
CA ALA A 139 -26.08 -25.92 3.41
C ALA A 139 -26.30 -26.94 2.29
N ALA A 140 -25.33 -27.10 1.38
CA ALA A 140 -25.39 -28.12 0.30
C ALA A 140 -25.39 -29.54 0.85
N GLY A 141 -24.58 -29.82 1.91
CA GLY A 141 -24.56 -31.12 2.56
C GLY A 141 -25.90 -31.47 3.25
N GLN A 142 -26.59 -30.48 3.81
CA GLN A 142 -27.93 -30.66 4.41
C GLN A 142 -29.00 -30.97 3.35
N GLN A 143 -28.94 -30.28 2.21
CA GLN A 143 -29.89 -30.57 1.11
C GLN A 143 -29.77 -31.97 0.57
N THR A 144 -28.58 -32.48 0.34
CA THR A 144 -28.35 -33.85 -0.15
C THR A 144 -28.80 -34.90 0.84
N VAL A 145 -28.68 -34.68 2.16
CA VAL A 145 -29.18 -35.62 3.18
C VAL A 145 -30.70 -35.60 3.20
N THR A 146 -31.34 -34.43 3.12
CA THR A 146 -32.81 -34.34 3.11
C THR A 146 -33.45 -34.97 1.86
N GLU A 147 -32.83 -34.78 0.70
CA GLU A 147 -33.28 -35.44 -0.55
C GLU A 147 -33.14 -36.96 -0.50
N ALA A 148 -32.06 -37.48 0.05
CA ALA A 148 -31.87 -38.93 0.24
C ALA A 148 -32.87 -39.54 1.24
N GLU A 149 -33.18 -38.83 2.34
CA GLU A 149 -34.21 -39.27 3.30
C GLU A 149 -35.62 -39.29 2.68
N GLN A 150 -35.95 -38.30 1.85
CA GLN A 150 -37.22 -38.25 1.13
C GLN A 150 -37.36 -39.38 0.08
N GLU A 151 -36.28 -39.69 -0.62
CA GLU A 151 -36.25 -40.82 -1.57
C GLU A 151 -36.45 -42.16 -0.87
N ILE A 152 -35.86 -42.38 0.30
CA ILE A 152 -36.04 -43.61 1.10
C ILE A 152 -37.50 -43.74 1.58
N LEU A 153 -38.11 -42.64 2.02
CA LEU A 153 -39.51 -42.60 2.49
C LEU A 153 -40.53 -42.83 1.34
N ALA A 154 -40.18 -42.48 0.11
CA ALA A 154 -41.04 -42.68 -1.06
C ALA A 154 -41.06 -44.13 -1.60
N ILE A 155 -40.08 -44.94 -1.19
CA ILE A 155 -39.92 -46.34 -1.60
C ILE A 155 -40.53 -47.34 -0.57
N ALA A 156 -40.82 -46.85 0.66
CA ALA A 156 -41.38 -47.64 1.76
C ALA A 156 -42.91 -47.52 1.80
#